data_c0101a0df59c8bd580e799643ee683be
#
_entry.id   c0101a0df59c8bd580e799643ee683be
#
_cell.length_a   1.000
_cell.length_b   1.000
_cell.length_c   1.000
_cell.angle_alpha   90.00
_cell.angle_beta   90.00
_cell.angle_gamma   90.00
#
_symmetry.space_group_name_H-M   'P 1'
#
loop_
_entity.id
_entity.type
_entity.pdbx_description
1 polymer ?
#
loop_
_entity_poly.entity_id
_entity_poly.type
_entity_poly.pdbx_seq_one_letter_code
_entity_poly.pdbx_strand_id
1 'polypeptide(L)'
;QKKANRVAAEGLCKTLVAEDSKSAVVVEVNSETDFVAKNEKFQQYVADVAAQALTTTAADIEGFLAEAWTLDTTKTVKEALAAQIAVIGENMNIRRFAQVTEENGFVASYTHMGGKIGVLVDVETDVVNDAVKEMAKNVAMQVAALKPLYTSDSEVSAEYIEHEKEILMAQIQNDPKESQKPEKVIQGMIQGRIKKELKEICLLDQVYVKAEDGKQSVGNYVAQVAK
;
A
#
# COMPACT_ATOMS: atom_id res chain seq x y z
N GLN A 1 -27.81 7.81 -11.73
CA GLN A 1 -28.01 6.34 -11.73
C GLN A 1 -27.46 5.63 -12.98
N LYS A 2 -27.54 6.21 -14.18
CA LYS A 2 -27.08 5.56 -15.43
C LYS A 2 -25.57 5.30 -15.52
N LYS A 3 -24.74 5.98 -14.72
CA LYS A 3 -23.27 5.87 -14.76
C LYS A 3 -22.69 4.93 -13.68
N ALA A 4 -23.48 4.58 -12.66
CA ALA A 4 -23.00 3.81 -11.50
C ALA A 4 -22.50 2.39 -11.84
N ASN A 5 -22.94 1.85 -12.98
CA ASN A 5 -22.56 0.50 -13.42
C ASN A 5 -21.33 0.49 -14.36
N ARG A 6 -20.76 1.64 -14.67
CA ARG A 6 -19.55 1.69 -15.49
C ARG A 6 -18.31 1.38 -14.66
N VAL A 7 -17.39 0.62 -15.24
CA VAL A 7 -16.16 0.26 -14.56
C VAL A 7 -15.28 1.50 -14.40
N ALA A 8 -14.92 1.80 -13.15
CA ALA A 8 -13.99 2.86 -12.78
C ALA A 8 -12.71 2.20 -12.25
N ALA A 9 -11.76 1.93 -13.16
CA ALA A 9 -10.52 1.22 -12.86
C ALA A 9 -9.27 2.11 -12.94
N GLU A 10 -9.42 3.33 -13.43
CA GLU A 10 -8.40 4.36 -13.43
C GLU A 10 -8.55 5.25 -12.19
N GLY A 11 -7.83 6.32 -12.10
CA GLY A 11 -7.93 7.29 -11.01
C GLY A 11 -6.59 7.58 -10.36
N LEU A 12 -6.64 7.98 -9.09
CA LEU A 12 -5.45 8.40 -8.34
C LEU A 12 -5.44 7.83 -6.93
N CYS A 13 -4.22 7.54 -6.45
CA CYS A 13 -3.90 7.49 -5.03
C CYS A 13 -3.36 8.85 -4.60
N LYS A 14 -3.82 9.33 -3.46
CA LYS A 14 -3.34 10.57 -2.85
C LYS A 14 -2.93 10.32 -1.42
N THR A 15 -1.75 10.79 -1.05
CA THR A 15 -1.26 10.78 0.32
C THR A 15 -1.35 12.18 0.91
N LEU A 16 -1.63 12.28 2.19
CA LEU A 16 -1.59 13.53 2.94
C LEU A 16 -1.01 13.25 4.32
N VAL A 17 0.03 13.98 4.67
CA VAL A 17 0.70 13.90 5.96
C VAL A 17 0.38 15.17 6.75
N ALA A 18 0.02 15.01 8.03
CA ALA A 18 -0.20 16.14 8.92
C ALA A 18 1.09 16.95 9.12
N GLU A 19 0.97 18.24 9.49
CA GLU A 19 2.11 19.13 9.67
C GLU A 19 3.15 18.61 10.65
N ASP A 20 2.71 17.93 11.72
CA ASP A 20 3.60 17.33 12.72
C ASP A 20 4.19 15.98 12.30
N SER A 21 3.82 15.47 11.13
CA SER A 21 4.20 14.15 10.61
C SER A 21 3.78 12.98 11.50
N LYS A 22 2.88 13.18 12.45
CA LYS A 22 2.41 12.15 13.38
C LYS A 22 1.23 11.35 12.86
N SER A 23 0.57 11.84 11.83
CA SER A 23 -0.53 11.14 11.18
C SER A 23 -0.49 11.34 9.68
N ALA A 24 -1.02 10.39 8.96
CA ALA A 24 -1.12 10.45 7.50
C ALA A 24 -2.26 9.58 7.01
N VAL A 25 -2.69 9.85 5.79
CA VAL A 25 -3.69 9.06 5.09
C VAL A 25 -3.26 8.82 3.65
N VAL A 26 -3.64 7.69 3.11
CA VAL A 26 -3.64 7.41 1.69
C VAL A 26 -5.06 7.07 1.26
N VAL A 27 -5.53 7.70 0.19
CA VAL A 27 -6.86 7.44 -0.39
C VAL A 27 -6.71 6.97 -1.82
N GLU A 28 -7.62 6.09 -2.25
CA GLU A 28 -7.74 5.66 -3.64
C GLU A 28 -9.11 6.09 -4.15
N VAL A 29 -9.10 6.98 -5.14
CA VAL A 29 -10.31 7.46 -5.81
C VAL A 29 -10.24 7.07 -7.28
N ASN A 30 -11.21 6.28 -7.73
CA ASN A 30 -11.24 5.76 -9.09
C ASN A 30 -12.07 6.64 -10.02
N SER A 31 -11.72 6.62 -11.30
CA SER A 31 -12.45 7.19 -12.43
C SER A 31 -12.48 6.19 -13.57
N GLU A 32 -13.27 6.47 -14.60
CA GLU A 32 -13.34 5.58 -15.77
C GLU A 32 -12.09 5.68 -16.65
N THR A 33 -11.55 6.89 -16.85
CA THR A 33 -10.42 7.14 -17.76
C THR A 33 -9.24 7.81 -17.07
N ASP A 34 -8.07 7.63 -17.65
CA ASP A 34 -6.85 8.32 -17.23
C ASP A 34 -6.87 9.82 -17.59
N PHE A 35 -7.71 10.24 -18.55
CA PHE A 35 -7.93 11.65 -18.85
C PHE A 35 -8.53 12.38 -17.66
N VAL A 36 -9.55 11.80 -17.02
CA VAL A 36 -10.14 12.36 -15.80
C VAL A 36 -9.14 12.35 -14.66
N ALA A 37 -8.33 11.31 -14.51
CA ALA A 37 -7.28 11.26 -13.49
C ALA A 37 -6.29 12.45 -13.60
N LYS A 38 -6.09 13.00 -14.79
CA LYS A 38 -5.25 14.17 -15.05
C LYS A 38 -5.99 15.52 -14.97
N ASN A 39 -7.30 15.48 -14.80
CA ASN A 39 -8.13 16.68 -14.74
C ASN A 39 -7.95 17.39 -13.39
N GLU A 40 -7.76 18.71 -13.41
CA GLU A 40 -7.53 19.51 -12.20
C GLU A 40 -8.69 19.45 -11.20
N LYS A 41 -9.94 19.46 -11.69
CA LYS A 41 -11.11 19.35 -10.81
C LYS A 41 -11.18 17.99 -10.11
N PHE A 42 -10.84 16.92 -10.81
CA PHE A 42 -10.75 15.59 -10.21
C PHE A 42 -9.62 15.54 -9.19
N GLN A 43 -8.45 16.06 -9.50
CA GLN A 43 -7.31 16.09 -8.60
C GLN A 43 -7.63 16.90 -7.33
N GLN A 44 -8.33 18.03 -7.47
CA GLN A 44 -8.75 18.83 -6.33
C GLN A 44 -9.76 18.07 -5.47
N TYR A 45 -10.70 17.37 -6.08
CA TYR A 45 -11.65 16.53 -5.35
C TYR A 45 -10.94 15.42 -4.58
N VAL A 46 -9.97 14.75 -5.17
CA VAL A 46 -9.16 13.72 -4.50
C VAL A 46 -8.40 14.32 -3.31
N ALA A 47 -7.84 15.51 -3.46
CA ALA A 47 -7.19 16.22 -2.37
C ALA A 47 -8.17 16.56 -1.23
N ASP A 48 -9.39 16.96 -1.55
CA ASP A 48 -10.44 17.26 -0.58
C ASP A 48 -10.88 15.99 0.18
N VAL A 49 -10.99 14.87 -0.52
CA VAL A 49 -11.25 13.56 0.10
C VAL A 49 -10.13 13.16 1.05
N ALA A 50 -8.88 13.33 0.63
CA ALA A 50 -7.72 13.04 1.48
C ALA A 50 -7.70 13.92 2.73
N ALA A 51 -8.04 15.21 2.61
CA ALA A 51 -8.11 16.13 3.74
C ALA A 51 -9.13 15.67 4.79
N GLN A 52 -10.31 15.25 4.37
CA GLN A 52 -11.31 14.72 5.30
C GLN A 52 -10.91 13.35 5.85
N ALA A 53 -10.35 12.47 5.03
CA ALA A 53 -9.91 11.15 5.44
C ALA A 53 -8.76 11.20 6.46
N LEU A 54 -7.95 12.26 6.46
CA LEU A 54 -6.88 12.44 7.43
C LEU A 54 -7.39 12.52 8.87
N THR A 55 -8.56 13.12 9.06
CA THR A 55 -9.14 13.37 10.40
C THR A 55 -10.38 12.53 10.67
N THR A 56 -10.81 11.68 9.76
CA THR A 56 -11.99 10.84 9.98
C THR A 56 -11.79 9.88 11.14
N THR A 57 -12.87 9.63 11.87
CA THR A 57 -12.95 8.59 12.91
C THR A 57 -13.65 7.33 12.41
N ALA A 58 -14.06 7.29 11.14
CA ALA A 58 -14.71 6.14 10.54
C ALA A 58 -13.75 4.94 10.47
N ALA A 59 -14.25 3.77 10.85
CA ALA A 59 -13.49 2.53 10.85
C ALA A 59 -13.36 1.91 9.45
N ASP A 60 -14.26 2.25 8.53
CA ASP A 60 -14.34 1.68 7.19
C ASP A 60 -14.83 2.72 6.17
N ILE A 61 -14.84 2.30 4.89
CA ILE A 61 -15.27 3.18 3.81
C ILE A 61 -16.76 3.52 3.89
N GLU A 62 -17.59 2.60 4.36
CA GLU A 62 -19.04 2.84 4.49
C GLU A 62 -19.33 3.92 5.53
N GLY A 63 -18.65 3.86 6.68
CA GLY A 63 -18.73 4.89 7.71
C GLY A 63 -18.23 6.23 7.21
N PHE A 64 -17.14 6.26 6.46
CA PHE A 64 -16.61 7.47 5.84
C PHE A 64 -17.59 8.11 4.85
N LEU A 65 -18.20 7.30 3.98
CA LEU A 65 -19.19 7.77 3.01
C LEU A 65 -20.46 8.35 3.67
N ALA A 66 -20.77 7.93 4.88
CA ALA A 66 -21.92 8.40 5.65
C ALA A 66 -21.65 9.71 6.42
N GLU A 67 -20.38 10.12 6.56
CA GLU A 67 -20.02 11.37 7.24
C GLU A 67 -20.56 12.60 6.48
N ALA A 68 -20.76 13.69 7.23
CA ALA A 68 -21.01 15.00 6.61
C ALA A 68 -19.77 15.43 5.82
N TRP A 69 -19.96 15.90 4.60
CA TRP A 69 -18.88 16.42 3.77
C TRP A 69 -18.38 17.75 4.34
N THR A 70 -17.08 17.86 4.62
CA THR A 70 -16.53 19.04 5.31
C THR A 70 -16.69 20.34 4.54
N LEU A 71 -16.69 20.29 3.21
CA LEU A 71 -16.86 21.46 2.36
C LEU A 71 -18.32 21.87 2.15
N ASP A 72 -19.26 20.98 2.42
CA ASP A 72 -20.70 21.23 2.36
C ASP A 72 -21.41 20.26 3.32
N THR A 73 -21.58 20.67 4.55
CA THR A 73 -22.15 19.83 5.62
C THR A 73 -23.64 19.51 5.45
N THR A 74 -24.30 20.07 4.44
CA THR A 74 -25.66 19.70 4.07
C THR A 74 -25.71 18.36 3.31
N LYS A 75 -24.57 17.85 2.90
CA LYS A 75 -24.41 16.59 2.17
C LYS A 75 -23.53 15.61 2.92
N THR A 76 -23.77 14.34 2.70
CA THR A 76 -22.81 13.30 3.10
C THR A 76 -21.66 13.22 2.07
N VAL A 77 -20.56 12.55 2.44
CA VAL A 77 -19.46 12.27 1.51
C VAL A 77 -20.00 11.54 0.27
N LYS A 78 -20.89 10.58 0.46
CA LYS A 78 -21.54 9.84 -0.64
C LYS A 78 -22.34 10.76 -1.57
N GLU A 79 -23.11 11.69 -1.02
CA GLU A 79 -23.88 12.65 -1.79
C GLU A 79 -22.98 13.65 -2.53
N ALA A 80 -21.88 14.10 -1.90
CA ALA A 80 -20.87 14.94 -2.52
C ALA A 80 -20.17 14.21 -3.68
N LEU A 81 -19.90 12.91 -3.53
CA LEU A 81 -19.37 12.06 -4.61
C LEU A 81 -20.33 12.00 -5.79
N ALA A 82 -21.62 11.79 -5.53
CA ALA A 82 -22.65 11.76 -6.58
C ALA A 82 -22.73 13.09 -7.33
N ALA A 83 -22.63 14.23 -6.64
CA ALA A 83 -22.56 15.55 -7.23
C ALA A 83 -21.32 15.73 -8.11
N GLN A 84 -20.18 15.23 -7.66
CA GLN A 84 -18.93 15.29 -8.42
C GLN A 84 -18.99 14.43 -9.70
N ILE A 85 -19.58 13.25 -9.63
CA ILE A 85 -19.85 12.39 -10.79
C ILE A 85 -20.67 13.15 -11.85
N ALA A 86 -21.66 13.92 -11.43
CA ALA A 86 -22.48 14.71 -12.33
C ALA A 86 -21.67 15.82 -13.02
N VAL A 87 -20.75 16.46 -12.30
CA VAL A 87 -19.90 17.54 -12.82
C VAL A 87 -18.82 17.00 -13.76
N ILE A 88 -18.12 15.96 -13.36
CA ILE A 88 -17.03 15.35 -14.16
C ILE A 88 -17.57 14.59 -15.36
N GLY A 89 -18.72 13.95 -15.23
CA GLY A 89 -19.34 13.22 -16.32
C GLY A 89 -18.97 11.75 -16.43
N GLU A 90 -18.12 11.26 -15.54
CA GLU A 90 -17.72 9.85 -15.45
C GLU A 90 -18.14 9.23 -14.12
N ASN A 91 -18.25 7.89 -14.09
CA ASN A 91 -18.39 7.17 -12.84
C ASN A 91 -17.12 7.34 -12.01
N MET A 92 -17.30 7.51 -10.71
CA MET A 92 -16.20 7.68 -9.75
C MET A 92 -16.52 6.88 -8.50
N ASN A 93 -15.47 6.44 -7.81
CA ASN A 93 -15.60 5.69 -6.58
C ASN A 93 -14.46 6.06 -5.62
N ILE A 94 -14.80 6.35 -4.37
CA ILE A 94 -13.82 6.37 -3.27
C ILE A 94 -13.70 4.92 -2.81
N ARG A 95 -12.68 4.23 -3.32
CA ARG A 95 -12.58 2.79 -3.14
C ARG A 95 -12.18 2.42 -1.73
N ARG A 96 -11.15 3.09 -1.21
CA ARG A 96 -10.56 2.78 0.08
C ARG A 96 -9.66 3.89 0.58
N PHE A 97 -9.39 3.86 1.86
CA PHE A 97 -8.37 4.70 2.49
C PHE A 97 -7.68 3.93 3.61
N ALA A 98 -6.51 4.39 4.01
CA ALA A 98 -5.80 3.91 5.19
C ALA A 98 -5.21 5.09 5.94
N GLN A 99 -5.45 5.12 7.25
CA GLN A 99 -4.85 6.09 8.17
C GLN A 99 -3.73 5.44 8.95
N VAL A 100 -2.68 6.21 9.20
CA VAL A 100 -1.57 5.80 10.05
C VAL A 100 -1.31 6.93 11.06
N THR A 101 -1.17 6.56 12.32
CA THR A 101 -0.79 7.48 13.41
C THR A 101 0.43 6.92 14.11
N GLU A 102 1.46 7.75 14.31
CA GLU A 102 2.69 7.39 15.00
C GLU A 102 3.09 8.47 16.00
N GLU A 103 2.89 8.17 17.27
CA GLU A 103 3.20 9.12 18.36
C GLU A 103 4.68 9.20 18.67
N ASN A 104 5.41 8.09 18.54
CA ASN A 104 6.84 8.00 18.80
C ASN A 104 7.65 7.83 17.52
N GLY A 105 7.64 8.87 16.68
CA GLY A 105 8.31 8.83 15.39
C GLY A 105 7.60 9.72 14.39
N PHE A 106 7.41 9.20 13.20
CA PHE A 106 6.75 9.95 12.12
C PHE A 106 6.22 9.00 11.04
N VAL A 107 5.36 9.54 10.18
CA VAL A 107 4.88 8.84 8.99
C VAL A 107 5.47 9.51 7.76
N ALA A 108 6.08 8.72 6.88
CA ALA A 108 6.53 9.16 5.57
C ALA A 108 5.55 8.75 4.48
N SER A 109 5.48 9.52 3.42
CA SER A 109 4.62 9.25 2.28
C SER A 109 5.39 9.31 0.97
N TYR A 110 4.91 8.57 -0.01
CA TYR A 110 5.44 8.56 -1.37
C TYR A 110 4.33 8.25 -2.36
N THR A 111 4.28 9.00 -3.45
CA THR A 111 3.42 8.69 -4.59
C THR A 111 4.29 8.44 -5.81
N HIS A 112 3.92 7.44 -6.59
CA HIS A 112 4.68 7.00 -7.76
C HIS A 112 3.83 7.14 -9.02
N MET A 113 4.48 7.48 -10.13
CA MET A 113 3.83 7.61 -11.45
C MET A 113 2.60 8.54 -11.43
N GLY A 114 2.74 9.71 -10.77
CA GLY A 114 1.67 10.71 -10.74
C GLY A 114 0.42 10.28 -9.98
N GLY A 115 0.56 9.39 -8.99
CA GLY A 115 -0.55 8.91 -8.18
C GLY A 115 -1.08 7.53 -8.58
N LYS A 116 -0.37 6.80 -9.41
CA LYS A 116 -0.71 5.38 -9.70
C LYS A 116 -0.51 4.49 -8.49
N ILE A 117 0.46 4.82 -7.64
CA ILE A 117 0.76 4.10 -6.40
C ILE A 117 0.94 5.13 -5.29
N GLY A 118 0.28 4.92 -4.16
CA GLY A 118 0.46 5.69 -2.93
C GLY A 118 0.99 4.80 -1.82
N VAL A 119 1.98 5.27 -1.07
CA VAL A 119 2.64 4.52 0.00
C VAL A 119 2.74 5.38 1.25
N LEU A 120 2.44 4.78 2.40
CA LEU A 120 2.75 5.33 3.72
C LEU A 120 3.73 4.39 4.41
N VAL A 121 4.73 4.96 5.06
CA VAL A 121 5.68 4.23 5.90
C VAL A 121 5.61 4.80 7.31
N ASP A 122 5.28 3.95 8.25
CA ASP A 122 5.25 4.26 9.67
C ASP A 122 6.62 3.98 10.27
N VAL A 123 7.25 5.00 10.84
CA VAL A 123 8.58 4.89 11.44
C VAL A 123 8.49 5.19 12.93
N GLU A 124 8.63 4.15 13.73
CA GLU A 124 8.79 4.27 15.18
C GLU A 124 10.25 4.49 15.52
N THR A 125 10.58 5.65 16.09
CA THR A 125 11.95 6.02 16.45
C THR A 125 11.95 7.18 17.42
N ASP A 126 12.93 7.17 18.34
CA ASP A 126 13.20 8.30 19.24
C ASP A 126 14.02 9.40 18.54
N VAL A 127 14.61 9.10 17.39
CA VAL A 127 15.48 10.03 16.67
C VAL A 127 14.86 10.36 15.31
N VAL A 128 14.49 11.63 15.14
CA VAL A 128 13.97 12.14 13.86
C VAL A 128 14.95 13.19 13.34
N ASN A 129 15.72 12.82 12.32
CA ASN A 129 16.67 13.71 11.63
C ASN A 129 16.57 13.50 10.12
N ASP A 130 17.33 14.26 9.36
CA ASP A 130 17.29 14.21 7.90
C ASP A 130 17.69 12.84 7.33
N ALA A 131 18.66 12.17 7.96
CA ALA A 131 19.10 10.83 7.55
C ALA A 131 17.98 9.79 7.72
N VAL A 132 17.25 9.84 8.83
CA VAL A 132 16.13 8.93 9.11
C VAL A 132 14.95 9.24 8.16
N LYS A 133 14.68 10.50 7.89
CA LYS A 133 13.63 10.91 6.92
C LYS A 133 13.96 10.44 5.50
N GLU A 134 15.21 10.56 5.08
CA GLU A 134 15.67 10.05 3.78
C GLU A 134 15.54 8.53 3.70
N MET A 135 15.93 7.82 4.76
CA MET A 135 15.75 6.37 4.85
C MET A 135 14.28 5.99 4.68
N ALA A 136 13.37 6.66 5.38
CA ALA A 136 11.93 6.39 5.29
C ALA A 136 11.40 6.60 3.88
N LYS A 137 11.86 7.65 3.19
CA LYS A 137 11.51 7.92 1.79
C LYS A 137 12.03 6.80 0.86
N ASN A 138 13.26 6.36 1.05
CA ASN A 138 13.84 5.27 0.26
C ASN A 138 13.11 3.95 0.50
N VAL A 139 12.67 3.66 1.72
CA VAL A 139 11.84 2.50 2.03
C VAL A 139 10.47 2.61 1.34
N ALA A 140 9.85 3.79 1.34
CA ALA A 140 8.60 4.01 0.63
C ALA A 140 8.74 3.78 -0.89
N MET A 141 9.85 4.18 -1.48
CA MET A 141 10.18 3.91 -2.88
C MET A 141 10.37 2.41 -3.15
N GLN A 142 10.99 1.68 -2.22
CA GLN A 142 11.12 0.22 -2.26
C GLN A 142 9.75 -0.46 -2.29
N VAL A 143 8.83 -0.02 -1.43
CA VAL A 143 7.46 -0.56 -1.37
C VAL A 143 6.74 -0.32 -2.70
N ALA A 144 6.86 0.85 -3.27
CA ALA A 144 6.26 1.16 -4.57
C ALA A 144 6.83 0.30 -5.70
N ALA A 145 8.15 0.04 -5.67
CA ALA A 145 8.85 -0.71 -6.72
C ALA A 145 8.58 -2.22 -6.67
N LEU A 146 8.70 -2.83 -5.50
CA LEU A 146 8.67 -4.29 -5.34
C LEU A 146 7.39 -4.83 -4.69
N LYS A 147 6.50 -3.95 -4.22
CA LYS A 147 5.15 -4.30 -3.73
C LYS A 147 5.15 -5.45 -2.71
N PRO A 148 5.89 -5.35 -1.60
CA PRO A 148 5.88 -6.38 -0.58
C PRO A 148 4.47 -6.54 0.00
N LEU A 149 4.16 -7.76 0.43
CA LEU A 149 2.88 -8.07 1.07
C LEU A 149 2.91 -7.85 2.59
N TYR A 150 4.09 -7.97 3.19
CA TYR A 150 4.31 -7.84 4.63
C TYR A 150 5.55 -6.99 4.90
N THR A 151 5.60 -6.39 6.07
CA THR A 151 6.81 -5.68 6.51
C THR A 151 7.91 -6.66 6.91
N SER A 152 7.57 -7.70 7.69
CA SER A 152 8.52 -8.73 8.12
C SER A 152 7.87 -10.12 8.04
N ASP A 153 8.71 -11.15 8.11
CA ASP A 153 8.27 -12.54 8.11
C ASP A 153 7.45 -12.92 9.36
N SER A 154 7.58 -12.18 10.44
CA SER A 154 6.79 -12.37 11.65
C SER A 154 5.29 -12.09 11.45
N GLU A 155 4.93 -11.32 10.44
CA GLU A 155 3.54 -11.01 10.08
C GLU A 155 2.88 -12.12 9.26
N VAL A 156 3.68 -13.01 8.67
CA VAL A 156 3.17 -14.09 7.81
C VAL A 156 2.56 -15.18 8.69
N SER A 157 1.28 -15.51 8.46
CA SER A 157 0.58 -16.51 9.24
C SER A 157 1.11 -17.93 8.98
N ALA A 158 1.01 -18.81 9.99
CA ALA A 158 1.33 -20.22 9.82
C ALA A 158 0.41 -20.89 8.78
N GLU A 159 -0.84 -20.46 8.70
CA GLU A 159 -1.81 -20.95 7.70
C GLU A 159 -1.37 -20.63 6.27
N TYR A 160 -0.88 -19.41 6.04
CA TYR A 160 -0.34 -19.01 4.73
C TYR A 160 0.84 -19.91 4.33
N ILE A 161 1.78 -20.13 5.24
CA ILE A 161 2.96 -20.96 5.00
C ILE A 161 2.56 -22.40 4.70
N GLU A 162 1.63 -22.98 5.47
CA GLU A 162 1.14 -24.35 5.23
C GLU A 162 0.43 -24.47 3.89
N HIS A 163 -0.38 -23.47 3.51
CA HIS A 163 -1.06 -23.46 2.22
C HIS A 163 -0.05 -23.40 1.06
N GLU A 164 0.98 -22.57 1.16
CA GLU A 164 2.06 -22.49 0.16
C GLU A 164 2.85 -23.80 0.06
N LYS A 165 3.10 -24.45 1.19
CA LYS A 165 3.72 -25.81 1.21
C LYS A 165 2.89 -26.83 0.47
N GLU A 166 1.57 -26.83 0.66
CA GLU A 166 0.64 -27.72 -0.06
C GLU A 166 0.71 -27.48 -1.58
N ILE A 167 0.71 -26.24 -2.01
CA ILE A 167 0.81 -25.86 -3.43
C ILE A 167 2.15 -26.35 -4.01
N LEU A 168 3.25 -26.12 -3.32
CA LEU A 168 4.58 -26.56 -3.75
C LEU A 168 4.70 -28.06 -3.80
N MET A 169 4.12 -28.79 -2.83
CA MET A 169 4.08 -30.23 -2.83
C MET A 169 3.31 -30.78 -4.03
N ALA A 170 2.14 -30.18 -4.34
CA ALA A 170 1.35 -30.56 -5.50
C ALA A 170 2.12 -30.34 -6.82
N GLN A 171 2.85 -29.22 -6.93
CA GLN A 171 3.69 -28.94 -8.09
C GLN A 171 4.81 -29.97 -8.26
N ILE A 172 5.45 -30.35 -7.16
CA ILE A 172 6.53 -31.35 -7.17
C ILE A 172 5.98 -32.72 -7.54
N GLN A 173 4.83 -33.12 -6.99
CA GLN A 173 4.20 -34.41 -7.29
C GLN A 173 3.75 -34.53 -8.76
N ASN A 174 3.41 -33.39 -9.38
CA ASN A 174 3.03 -33.36 -10.79
C ASN A 174 4.22 -33.31 -11.74
N ASP A 175 5.44 -33.12 -11.25
CA ASP A 175 6.65 -33.13 -12.04
C ASP A 175 7.28 -34.53 -12.06
N PRO A 176 7.38 -35.19 -13.23
CA PRO A 176 7.92 -36.58 -13.32
C PRO A 176 9.37 -36.73 -12.82
N LYS A 177 10.16 -35.67 -12.89
CA LYS A 177 11.57 -35.68 -12.44
C LYS A 177 11.67 -35.42 -10.93
N GLU A 178 10.90 -34.44 -10.44
CA GLU A 178 10.95 -34.01 -9.06
C GLU A 178 10.25 -35.01 -8.12
N SER A 179 9.15 -35.63 -8.56
CA SER A 179 8.37 -36.57 -7.75
C SER A 179 9.12 -37.86 -7.38
N GLN A 180 10.20 -38.19 -8.12
CA GLN A 180 11.02 -39.39 -7.88
C GLN A 180 12.12 -39.18 -6.83
N LYS A 181 12.32 -37.93 -6.35
CA LYS A 181 13.34 -37.64 -5.35
C LYS A 181 12.94 -38.15 -3.97
N PRO A 182 13.92 -38.49 -3.09
CA PRO A 182 13.61 -38.89 -1.71
C PRO A 182 12.79 -37.83 -0.97
N GLU A 183 11.93 -38.26 -0.09
CA GLU A 183 11.04 -37.38 0.68
C GLU A 183 11.83 -36.29 1.42
N LYS A 184 12.96 -36.64 2.03
CA LYS A 184 13.81 -35.69 2.72
C LYS A 184 14.34 -34.59 1.79
N VAL A 185 14.66 -34.91 0.56
CA VAL A 185 15.10 -33.96 -0.48
C VAL A 185 13.94 -33.06 -0.89
N ILE A 186 12.74 -33.62 -1.07
CA ILE A 186 11.52 -32.87 -1.39
C ILE A 186 11.21 -31.88 -0.26
N GLN A 187 11.26 -32.27 0.99
CA GLN A 187 11.05 -31.39 2.15
C GLN A 187 12.06 -30.24 2.18
N GLY A 188 13.33 -30.54 1.91
CA GLY A 188 14.38 -29.50 1.81
C GLY A 188 14.13 -28.51 0.66
N MET A 189 13.64 -29.01 -0.48
CA MET A 189 13.26 -28.17 -1.62
C MET A 189 12.09 -27.23 -1.29
N ILE A 190 11.06 -27.75 -0.62
CA ILE A 190 9.90 -26.95 -0.19
C ILE A 190 10.33 -25.85 0.78
N GLN A 191 11.12 -26.19 1.79
CA GLN A 191 11.66 -25.21 2.73
C GLN A 191 12.48 -24.12 2.04
N GLY A 192 13.33 -24.51 1.09
CA GLY A 192 14.12 -23.56 0.31
C GLY A 192 13.28 -22.63 -0.54
N ARG A 193 12.23 -23.13 -1.18
CA ARG A 193 11.30 -22.32 -1.97
C ARG A 193 10.47 -21.38 -1.10
N ILE A 194 9.97 -21.83 0.05
CA ILE A 194 9.27 -20.99 1.01
C ILE A 194 10.17 -19.87 1.51
N LYS A 195 11.40 -20.17 1.88
CA LYS A 195 12.38 -19.17 2.33
C LYS A 195 12.66 -18.13 1.25
N LYS A 196 12.78 -18.56 -0.01
CA LYS A 196 12.96 -17.65 -1.14
C LYS A 196 11.73 -16.76 -1.36
N GLU A 197 10.54 -17.33 -1.29
CA GLU A 197 9.29 -16.59 -1.42
C GLU A 197 9.13 -15.53 -0.34
N LEU A 198 9.42 -15.87 0.93
CA LEU A 198 9.37 -14.92 2.04
C LEU A 198 10.32 -13.74 1.83
N LYS A 199 11.49 -13.97 1.23
CA LYS A 199 12.42 -12.89 0.87
C LYS A 199 11.88 -11.94 -0.20
N GLU A 200 10.97 -12.42 -1.04
CA GLU A 200 10.36 -11.60 -2.09
C GLU A 200 9.15 -10.81 -1.59
N ILE A 201 8.38 -11.37 -0.65
CA ILE A 201 7.13 -10.77 -0.18
C ILE A 201 7.26 -9.96 1.11
N CYS A 202 8.34 -10.12 1.87
CA CYS A 202 8.59 -9.40 3.11
C CYS A 202 9.56 -8.24 2.87
N LEU A 203 9.12 -7.02 3.13
CA LEU A 203 9.87 -5.78 2.85
C LEU A 203 11.30 -5.83 3.38
N LEU A 204 11.47 -6.19 4.67
CA LEU A 204 12.78 -6.16 5.32
C LEU A 204 13.76 -7.20 4.77
N ASP A 205 13.25 -8.27 4.15
CA ASP A 205 14.05 -9.34 3.56
C ASP A 205 14.35 -9.14 2.07
N GLN A 206 13.63 -8.23 1.42
CA GLN A 206 13.89 -7.89 0.02
C GLN A 206 15.27 -7.28 -0.16
N VAL A 207 15.87 -7.51 -1.31
CA VAL A 207 17.08 -6.78 -1.71
C VAL A 207 16.72 -5.32 -1.94
N TYR A 208 17.43 -4.42 -1.26
CA TYR A 208 17.23 -2.99 -1.41
C TYR A 208 17.56 -2.54 -2.83
N VAL A 209 16.61 -1.89 -3.51
CA VAL A 209 16.75 -1.53 -4.94
C VAL A 209 17.90 -0.54 -5.20
N LYS A 210 18.30 0.24 -4.18
CA LYS A 210 19.45 1.16 -4.25
C LYS A 210 20.71 0.60 -3.62
N ALA A 211 20.75 -0.70 -3.29
CA ALA A 211 21.94 -1.32 -2.71
C ALA A 211 23.14 -1.20 -3.66
N GLU A 212 24.23 -0.62 -3.18
CA GLU A 212 25.45 -0.44 -3.97
C GLU A 212 26.08 -1.78 -4.37
N ASP A 213 26.02 -2.77 -3.47
CA ASP A 213 26.55 -4.12 -3.70
C ASP A 213 25.56 -5.06 -4.41
N GLY A 214 24.30 -4.60 -4.63
CA GLY A 214 23.23 -5.40 -5.21
C GLY A 214 22.74 -6.54 -4.33
N LYS A 215 23.11 -6.56 -3.04
CA LYS A 215 22.84 -7.69 -2.13
C LYS A 215 22.24 -7.25 -0.80
N GLN A 216 22.51 -6.02 -0.35
CA GLN A 216 22.04 -5.53 0.94
C GLN A 216 20.51 -5.62 1.04
N SER A 217 19.99 -6.21 2.11
CA SER A 217 18.55 -6.23 2.37
C SER A 217 18.06 -4.88 2.86
N VAL A 218 16.75 -4.63 2.71
CA VAL A 218 16.10 -3.44 3.26
C VAL A 218 16.31 -3.36 4.76
N GLY A 219 16.19 -4.48 5.49
CA GLY A 219 16.43 -4.55 6.92
C GLY A 219 17.84 -4.12 7.31
N ASN A 220 18.85 -4.56 6.58
CA ASN A 220 20.23 -4.15 6.79
C ASN A 220 20.47 -2.66 6.48
N TYR A 221 19.82 -2.15 5.43
CA TYR A 221 19.87 -0.72 5.11
C TYR A 221 19.28 0.13 6.25
N VAL A 222 18.12 -0.23 6.77
CA VAL A 222 17.49 0.45 7.90
C VAL A 222 18.38 0.40 9.14
N ALA A 223 18.94 -0.77 9.45
CA ALA A 223 19.86 -0.95 10.58
C ALA A 223 21.13 -0.12 10.43
N GLN A 224 21.65 0.03 9.23
CA GLN A 224 22.80 0.88 8.93
C GLN A 224 22.52 2.36 9.22
N VAL A 225 21.35 2.85 8.85
CA VAL A 225 20.94 4.24 9.11
C VAL A 225 20.69 4.47 10.60
N ALA A 226 20.18 3.45 11.31
CA ALA A 226 19.91 3.52 12.76
C ALA A 226 21.17 3.63 13.63
N LYS A 227 22.33 3.36 13.09
CA LYS A 227 23.62 3.57 13.77
C LYS A 227 24.09 5.01 13.68
#